data_6570f0b4282f75d818463f06bef14c61
#
_entry.id   6570f0b4282f75d818463f06bef14c61
#
_cell.length_a   1.000
_cell.length_b   1.000
_cell.length_c   1.000
_cell.angle_alpha   90.00
_cell.angle_beta   90.00
_cell.angle_gamma   90.00
#
_symmetry.space_group_name_H-M   'P 1'
#
loop_
_entity.id
_entity.type
_entity.pdbx_description
1 polymer ?
#
loop_
_entity_poly.entity_id
_entity_poly.type
_entity_poly.pdbx_seq_one_letter_code
_entity_poly.pdbx_strand_id
1 'polypeptide(L)' 'MSLRLQQLPDRTPVRLSLSVEPALAAKLHDYAEIYRETYGTKEKPESLIPAMLETFLSGDSGFKRARRALQSHKGD' A
#
# COMPACT_ATOMS: atom_id res chain seq x y z
N MET A 1 25.28 25.07 -4.84
CA MET A 1 24.04 25.82 -5.01
C MET A 1 22.88 25.00 -4.48
N SER A 2 22.04 25.61 -3.66
CA SER A 2 20.91 24.89 -3.09
C SER A 2 19.63 25.32 -3.80
N LEU A 3 18.73 24.33 -3.99
CA LEU A 3 17.42 24.57 -4.59
C LEU A 3 16.37 24.52 -3.51
N ARG A 4 15.27 25.25 -3.72
CA ARG A 4 14.14 25.19 -2.80
C ARG A 4 13.42 23.86 -2.89
N LEU A 5 13.37 23.29 -4.08
CA LEU A 5 12.73 22.01 -4.29
C LEU A 5 13.66 20.89 -3.84
N GLN A 6 13.19 20.05 -2.95
CA GLN A 6 13.94 18.91 -2.51
C GLN A 6 13.97 17.84 -3.62
N GLN A 7 14.94 16.97 -3.52
CA GLN A 7 15.04 15.86 -4.46
C GLN A 7 13.76 15.02 -4.35
N LEU A 8 13.17 14.71 -5.50
CA LEU A 8 11.94 13.94 -5.53
C LEU A 8 12.20 12.50 -5.07
N PRO A 9 11.24 11.90 -4.34
CA PRO A 9 11.39 10.52 -3.92
C PRO A 9 11.41 9.59 -5.12
N ASP A 10 12.12 8.48 -4.96
CA ASP A 10 12.14 7.43 -5.96
C ASP A 10 10.76 6.79 -6.04
N ARG A 11 10.13 6.87 -7.21
CA ARG A 11 8.81 6.29 -7.46
C ARG A 11 8.86 5.08 -8.37
N THR A 12 10.05 4.55 -8.60
CA THR A 12 10.18 3.34 -9.40
C THR A 12 9.50 2.20 -8.68
N PRO A 13 8.52 1.54 -9.32
CA PRO A 13 7.81 0.44 -8.66
C PRO A 13 8.75 -0.72 -8.33
N VAL A 14 8.54 -1.31 -7.17
CA VAL A 14 9.19 -2.55 -6.78
C VAL A 14 8.18 -3.66 -6.93
N ARG A 15 8.50 -4.67 -7.75
CA ARG A 15 7.58 -5.77 -7.99
C ARG A 15 7.55 -6.72 -6.80
N LEU A 16 6.36 -7.00 -6.32
CA LEU A 16 6.14 -7.99 -5.28
C LEU A 16 5.20 -9.05 -5.84
N SER A 17 5.47 -10.30 -5.47
CA SER A 17 4.58 -11.41 -5.79
C SER A 17 3.99 -11.91 -4.50
N LEU A 18 2.69 -12.23 -4.54
CA LEU A 18 2.06 -12.77 -3.34
C LEU A 18 1.04 -13.83 -3.72
N SER A 19 0.88 -14.78 -2.82
CA SER A 19 -0.14 -15.81 -2.93
C SER A 19 -1.13 -15.61 -1.79
N VAL A 20 -2.41 -15.80 -2.07
CA VAL A 20 -3.45 -15.64 -1.08
C VAL A 20 -4.28 -16.92 -1.03
N GLU A 21 -4.83 -17.19 0.15
CA GLU A 21 -5.72 -18.32 0.30
C GLU A 21 -7.03 -18.07 -0.45
N PRO A 22 -7.73 -19.14 -0.86
CA PRO A 22 -8.97 -18.97 -1.63
C PRO A 22 -10.01 -18.10 -0.95
N ALA A 23 -10.13 -18.17 0.38
CA ALA A 23 -11.11 -17.37 1.10
C ALA A 23 -10.77 -15.88 0.98
N LEU A 24 -9.49 -15.52 1.07
CA LEU A 24 -9.07 -14.13 0.90
C LEU A 24 -9.24 -13.68 -0.53
N ALA A 25 -8.93 -14.55 -1.50
CA ALA A 25 -9.13 -14.23 -2.91
C ALA A 25 -10.59 -13.89 -3.20
N ALA A 26 -11.52 -14.65 -2.61
CA ALA A 26 -12.94 -14.38 -2.77
C ALA A 26 -13.32 -13.03 -2.19
N LYS A 27 -12.78 -12.68 -1.03
CA LYS A 27 -13.06 -11.38 -0.42
C LYS A 27 -12.52 -10.24 -1.27
N LEU A 28 -11.36 -10.41 -1.86
CA LEU A 28 -10.79 -9.39 -2.75
C LEU A 28 -11.65 -9.20 -3.99
N HIS A 29 -12.14 -10.29 -4.54
CA HIS A 29 -13.04 -10.24 -5.69
C HIS A 29 -14.33 -9.49 -5.34
N ASP A 30 -14.90 -9.80 -4.19
CA ASP A 30 -16.11 -9.14 -3.72
C ASP A 30 -15.88 -7.65 -3.49
N TYR A 31 -14.73 -7.31 -2.93
CA TYR A 31 -14.39 -5.90 -2.72
C TYR A 31 -14.34 -5.14 -4.04
N ALA A 32 -13.73 -5.75 -5.06
CA ALA A 32 -13.65 -5.13 -6.38
C ALA A 32 -15.04 -4.91 -6.98
N GLU A 33 -15.96 -5.86 -6.76
CA GLU A 33 -17.34 -5.70 -7.24
C GLU A 33 -18.06 -4.56 -6.53
N ILE A 34 -17.89 -4.47 -5.21
CA ILE A 34 -18.47 -3.39 -4.43
C ILE A 34 -17.87 -2.04 -4.84
N TYR A 35 -16.57 -2.01 -5.08
CA TYR A 35 -15.87 -0.81 -5.55
C TYR A 35 -16.49 -0.31 -6.85
N ARG A 36 -16.73 -1.23 -7.79
CA ARG A 36 -17.35 -0.87 -9.07
C ARG A 36 -18.73 -0.27 -8.86
N GLU A 37 -19.53 -0.86 -7.98
CA GLU A 37 -20.88 -0.36 -7.70
C GLU A 37 -20.83 1.00 -7.02
N THR A 38 -19.83 1.23 -6.16
CA THR A 38 -19.72 2.47 -5.41
C THR A 38 -19.20 3.62 -6.26
N TYR A 39 -18.21 3.37 -7.08
CA TYR A 39 -17.51 4.43 -7.80
C TYR A 39 -17.71 4.38 -9.32
N GLY A 40 -18.38 3.35 -9.82
CA GLY A 40 -18.62 3.22 -11.25
C GLY A 40 -17.41 2.84 -12.09
N THR A 41 -16.29 2.57 -11.45
CA THR A 41 -15.04 2.23 -12.14
C THR A 41 -14.71 0.77 -11.92
N LYS A 42 -14.48 0.04 -12.99
CA LYS A 42 -14.13 -1.37 -12.92
C LYS A 42 -12.64 -1.52 -12.71
N GLU A 43 -12.25 -2.09 -11.58
CA GLU A 43 -10.85 -2.36 -11.26
C GLU A 43 -10.67 -3.84 -10.99
N LYS A 44 -9.52 -4.36 -11.36
CA LYS A 44 -9.16 -5.74 -11.01
C LYS A 44 -8.81 -5.80 -9.52
N PRO A 45 -9.09 -6.93 -8.84
CA PRO A 45 -8.69 -7.06 -7.44
C PRO A 45 -7.21 -6.75 -7.21
N GLU A 46 -6.35 -7.20 -8.12
CA GLU A 46 -4.91 -6.98 -8.00
C GLU A 46 -4.54 -5.50 -8.01
N SER A 47 -5.32 -4.69 -8.73
CA SER A 47 -5.05 -3.26 -8.81
C SER A 47 -5.39 -2.52 -7.52
N LEU A 48 -6.27 -3.09 -6.69
CA LEU A 48 -6.68 -2.48 -5.44
C LEU A 48 -5.78 -2.85 -4.27
N ILE A 49 -5.01 -3.93 -4.38
CA ILE A 49 -4.19 -4.43 -3.29
C ILE A 49 -3.15 -3.40 -2.79
N PRO A 50 -2.41 -2.70 -3.67
CA PRO A 50 -1.45 -1.70 -3.17
C PRO A 50 -2.11 -0.63 -2.31
N ALA A 51 -3.29 -0.15 -2.72
CA ALA A 51 -4.01 0.85 -1.94
C ALA A 51 -4.51 0.30 -0.62
N MET A 52 -4.95 -0.95 -0.59
CA MET A 52 -5.37 -1.60 0.65
C MET A 52 -4.22 -1.72 1.63
N LEU A 53 -3.04 -2.12 1.15
CA LEU A 53 -1.86 -2.24 1.99
C LEU A 53 -1.44 -0.89 2.55
N GLU A 54 -1.45 0.14 1.72
CA GLU A 54 -1.10 1.49 2.15
C GLU A 54 -2.08 1.98 3.21
N THR A 55 -3.36 1.74 3.03
CA THR A 55 -4.38 2.13 3.99
C THR A 55 -4.18 1.43 5.33
N PHE A 56 -3.88 0.12 5.28
CA PHE A 56 -3.63 -0.64 6.50
C PHE A 56 -2.41 -0.09 7.25
N LEU A 57 -1.30 0.07 6.54
CA LEU A 57 -0.05 0.51 7.15
C LEU A 57 -0.15 1.94 7.69
N SER A 58 -0.87 2.79 7.00
CA SER A 58 -1.06 4.18 7.43
C SER A 58 -1.93 4.27 8.68
N GLY A 59 -2.81 3.30 8.90
CA GLY A 59 -3.69 3.27 10.06
C GLY A 59 -3.12 2.51 11.25
N ASP A 60 -2.01 1.83 11.09
CA ASP A 60 -1.43 1.00 12.14
C ASP A 60 -0.44 1.82 12.98
N SER A 61 -0.90 2.34 14.10
CA SER A 61 -0.07 3.19 14.94
C SER A 61 1.08 2.43 15.59
N GLY A 62 0.87 1.17 15.92
CA GLY A 62 1.94 0.33 16.46
C GLY A 62 3.06 0.12 15.46
N PHE A 63 2.69 -0.13 14.22
CA PHE A 63 3.66 -0.26 13.14
C PHE A 63 4.45 1.04 12.93
N LYS A 64 3.75 2.17 12.89
CA LYS A 64 4.39 3.47 12.69
C LYS A 64 5.43 3.75 13.76
N ARG A 65 5.10 3.44 15.00
CA ARG A 65 5.99 3.66 16.14
C ARG A 65 7.21 2.75 16.06
N ALA A 66 6.98 1.48 15.79
CA ALA A 66 8.05 0.50 15.68
C ALA A 66 8.97 0.80 14.51
N ARG A 67 8.40 1.23 13.39
CA ARG A 67 9.19 1.58 12.21
C ARG A 67 10.08 2.78 12.47
N ARG A 68 9.57 3.76 13.21
CA ARG A 68 10.36 4.95 13.56
C ARG A 68 11.58 4.56 14.40
N ALA A 69 11.38 3.67 15.37
CA ALA A 69 12.48 3.17 16.19
C ALA A 69 13.48 2.39 15.35
N LEU A 70 12.99 1.57 14.42
CA LEU A 70 13.86 0.80 13.52
C LEU A 70 14.72 1.71 12.66
N GLN A 71 14.13 2.76 12.10
CA GLN A 71 14.86 3.70 11.25
C GLN A 71 15.88 4.51 12.03
N SER A 72 15.59 4.84 13.30
CA SER A 72 16.57 5.51 14.15
C SER A 72 17.81 4.67 14.35
N HIS A 73 17.64 3.37 14.52
CA HIS A 73 18.79 2.47 14.67
C HIS A 73 19.59 2.35 13.37
N LYS A 74 18.92 2.38 12.25
CA LYS A 74 19.59 2.28 10.97
C LYS A 74 20.37 3.53 10.60
N GLY A 75 20.01 4.65 11.17
CA GLY A 75 20.65 5.91 10.85
C GLY A 75 22.02 6.10 11.46
N ASP A 76 22.44 5.19 12.26
CA ASP A 76 23.74 5.31 12.95
C ASP A 76 24.92 4.83 12.12
#